data_bf15d981e767e26d3009fca63fffdd63
#
_entry.id   bf15d981e767e26d3009fca63fffdd63
#
_cell.length_a   1.000
_cell.length_b   1.000
_cell.length_c   1.000
_cell.angle_alpha   90.00
_cell.angle_beta   90.00
_cell.angle_gamma   90.00
#
_symmetry.space_group_name_H-M   'P 1'
#
loop_
_entity.id
_entity.type
_entity.pdbx_description
1 polymer ?
#
loop_
_entity_poly.entity_id
_entity_poly.type
_entity_poly.pdbx_seq_one_letter_code
_entity_poly.pdbx_strand_id
1 'polypeptide(L)'
;MEFQEEIVRFISGQIGGVTILAEGSGEIVYADGFYQNKYGNDVTGMFGEDVYLWLSDCPGIPDDGSTVEWESIDTDTRKYYKIISGRFEKEEKQYQIHQMVDITEYMGLNRDITKYMAFFKKLAGFQAAVLEKLSSTYYELLPMLSDYFVTNKVYFVIQREGNLDIITYNKVGNVYSNDRISMNARVGEILGDHIDETLSLDQFAEEIREVFRLGGSNEDSRFRMLCKGSVSGQKYAVYLSLWPNTDQESMKESTLLSVIRLYLENGIMREKLIYDSEHDHLTGLYNKGKYLSMIEDTYLNQDSIAIFNFDVNNLKVMNDTYGHEAGDKLLIKAANSIRKVTSNRVHGFRMGGDEFLMVACNVSTEETQTLLERWEKELDRLNTPEDGIHCVIAVGVAYGKKEYNLPELMKTADQLMYEDKKRKKKPGEEIR
;
A
#
# COMPACT_ATOMS: atom_id res chain seq x y z
N MET A 1 -44.58 -48.39 -13.01
CA MET A 1 -44.89 -46.99 -12.58
C MET A 1 -44.16 -46.60 -11.30
N GLU A 2 -44.19 -47.40 -10.23
CA GLU A 2 -43.52 -47.08 -8.94
C GLU A 2 -42.00 -46.79 -9.06
N PHE A 3 -41.30 -47.57 -9.87
CA PHE A 3 -39.83 -47.41 -10.03
C PHE A 3 -39.44 -46.13 -10.76
N GLN A 4 -40.27 -45.63 -11.67
CA GLN A 4 -40.02 -44.36 -12.38
C GLN A 4 -40.28 -43.15 -11.46
N GLU A 5 -41.26 -43.23 -10.58
CA GLU A 5 -41.51 -42.19 -9.58
C GLU A 5 -40.40 -42.11 -8.51
N GLU A 6 -39.83 -43.25 -8.08
CA GLU A 6 -38.70 -43.28 -7.15
C GLU A 6 -37.42 -42.72 -7.78
N ILE A 7 -37.15 -43.04 -9.07
CA ILE A 7 -35.98 -42.47 -9.79
C ILE A 7 -36.15 -40.98 -9.97
N VAL A 8 -37.33 -40.49 -10.34
CA VAL A 8 -37.61 -39.06 -10.45
C VAL A 8 -37.48 -38.37 -9.09
N ARG A 9 -37.98 -38.95 -8.00
CA ARG A 9 -37.80 -38.46 -6.64
C ARG A 9 -36.33 -38.41 -6.21
N PHE A 10 -35.57 -39.44 -6.54
CA PHE A 10 -34.17 -39.54 -6.19
C PHE A 10 -33.35 -38.47 -6.96
N ILE A 11 -33.62 -38.32 -8.26
CA ILE A 11 -32.97 -37.34 -9.12
C ILE A 11 -33.36 -35.92 -8.73
N SER A 12 -34.64 -35.64 -8.50
CA SER A 12 -35.13 -34.30 -8.12
C SER A 12 -34.67 -33.88 -6.71
N GLY A 13 -34.58 -34.83 -5.77
CA GLY A 13 -34.08 -34.56 -4.42
C GLY A 13 -32.57 -34.21 -4.32
N GLN A 14 -31.78 -34.60 -5.33
CA GLN A 14 -30.34 -34.37 -5.36
C GLN A 14 -29.91 -33.24 -6.31
N ILE A 15 -30.72 -32.92 -7.33
CA ILE A 15 -30.34 -32.01 -8.42
C ILE A 15 -31.18 -30.72 -8.42
N GLY A 16 -32.15 -30.59 -7.53
CA GLY A 16 -33.13 -29.50 -7.49
C GLY A 16 -34.56 -29.99 -7.69
N GLY A 17 -35.50 -29.07 -7.84
CA GLY A 17 -36.91 -29.37 -7.96
C GLY A 17 -37.38 -29.54 -9.40
N VAL A 18 -38.47 -30.34 -9.57
CA VAL A 18 -39.15 -30.50 -10.86
C VAL A 18 -40.63 -30.14 -10.72
N THR A 19 -41.13 -29.37 -11.67
CA THR A 19 -42.56 -29.09 -11.84
C THR A 19 -42.99 -29.34 -13.27
N ILE A 20 -44.26 -29.77 -13.46
CA ILE A 20 -44.85 -30.03 -14.77
C ILE A 20 -46.16 -29.25 -14.88
N LEU A 21 -46.32 -28.53 -15.97
CA LEU A 21 -47.49 -27.73 -16.29
C LEU A 21 -48.19 -28.33 -17.54
N ALA A 22 -49.51 -28.33 -17.55
CA ALA A 22 -50.29 -28.68 -18.74
C ALA A 22 -50.20 -27.52 -19.76
N GLU A 23 -49.77 -27.82 -20.97
CA GLU A 23 -49.70 -26.78 -22.02
C GLU A 23 -51.13 -26.37 -22.45
N GLY A 24 -51.35 -25.10 -22.68
CA GLY A 24 -52.65 -24.54 -23.03
C GLY A 24 -53.49 -24.07 -21.85
N SER A 25 -53.55 -24.80 -20.74
CA SER A 25 -54.18 -24.31 -19.50
C SER A 25 -53.18 -23.61 -18.56
N GLY A 26 -51.93 -23.99 -18.61
CA GLY A 26 -50.91 -23.51 -17.63
C GLY A 26 -51.08 -24.07 -16.22
N GLU A 27 -51.93 -25.11 -16.05
CA GLU A 27 -52.22 -25.74 -14.75
C GLU A 27 -51.05 -26.61 -14.30
N ILE A 28 -50.64 -26.52 -13.03
CA ILE A 28 -49.60 -27.35 -12.43
C ILE A 28 -50.15 -28.75 -12.20
N VAL A 29 -49.66 -29.73 -12.96
CA VAL A 29 -50.07 -31.12 -12.83
C VAL A 29 -49.16 -31.94 -11.94
N TYR A 30 -47.94 -31.44 -11.68
CA TYR A 30 -46.98 -32.05 -10.77
C TYR A 30 -46.04 -30.99 -10.20
N ALA A 31 -45.75 -31.12 -8.91
CA ALA A 31 -44.68 -30.37 -8.24
C ALA A 31 -44.05 -31.30 -7.18
N ASP A 32 -42.74 -31.41 -7.20
CA ASP A 32 -42.03 -32.21 -6.21
C ASP A 32 -41.86 -31.47 -4.86
N GLY A 33 -41.24 -32.17 -3.90
CA GLY A 33 -41.05 -31.61 -2.55
C GLY A 33 -40.25 -30.33 -2.50
N PHE A 34 -39.39 -30.05 -3.46
CA PHE A 34 -38.66 -28.78 -3.55
C PHE A 34 -39.60 -27.61 -3.84
N TYR A 35 -40.44 -27.75 -4.86
CA TYR A 35 -41.46 -26.77 -5.21
C TYR A 35 -42.52 -26.60 -4.13
N GLN A 36 -42.97 -27.71 -3.54
CA GLN A 36 -43.93 -27.68 -2.43
C GLN A 36 -43.37 -26.93 -1.20
N ASN A 37 -42.12 -27.15 -0.85
CA ASN A 37 -41.48 -26.44 0.25
C ASN A 37 -41.28 -24.95 -0.04
N LYS A 38 -41.05 -24.60 -1.31
CA LYS A 38 -40.83 -23.21 -1.71
C LYS A 38 -42.12 -22.40 -1.87
N TYR A 39 -43.16 -23.01 -2.46
CA TYR A 39 -44.37 -22.31 -2.88
C TYR A 39 -45.63 -22.77 -2.14
N GLY A 40 -45.56 -23.77 -1.27
CA GLY A 40 -46.67 -24.31 -0.49
C GLY A 40 -47.03 -25.75 -0.88
N ASN A 41 -47.66 -26.47 0.06
CA ASN A 41 -47.89 -27.91 -0.07
C ASN A 41 -48.97 -28.33 -1.08
N ASP A 42 -49.75 -27.39 -1.63
CA ASP A 42 -50.90 -27.71 -2.49
C ASP A 42 -50.95 -26.80 -3.73
N VAL A 43 -49.84 -26.76 -4.47
CA VAL A 43 -49.76 -25.99 -5.70
C VAL A 43 -50.33 -26.73 -6.92
N THR A 44 -50.53 -28.05 -6.81
CA THR A 44 -51.10 -28.85 -7.90
C THR A 44 -52.57 -28.47 -8.15
N GLY A 45 -52.92 -28.21 -9.39
CA GLY A 45 -54.26 -27.69 -9.79
C GLY A 45 -54.34 -26.17 -9.85
N MET A 46 -53.28 -25.45 -9.39
CA MET A 46 -53.19 -23.99 -9.54
C MET A 46 -52.58 -23.63 -10.90
N PHE A 47 -52.82 -22.39 -11.34
CA PHE A 47 -52.15 -21.87 -12.56
C PHE A 47 -50.69 -21.53 -12.26
N GLY A 48 -49.78 -22.01 -13.12
CA GLY A 48 -48.35 -21.79 -12.94
C GLY A 48 -47.94 -20.32 -12.92
N GLU A 49 -48.59 -19.48 -13.71
CA GLU A 49 -48.33 -18.04 -13.75
C GLU A 49 -48.68 -17.32 -12.44
N ASP A 50 -49.66 -17.83 -11.71
CA ASP A 50 -50.06 -17.25 -10.40
C ASP A 50 -49.11 -17.68 -9.28
N VAL A 51 -48.42 -18.80 -9.43
CA VAL A 51 -47.55 -19.41 -8.38
C VAL A 51 -46.07 -19.10 -8.67
N TYR A 52 -45.68 -19.20 -9.94
CA TYR A 52 -44.29 -19.17 -10.36
C TYR A 52 -43.99 -17.86 -11.10
N LEU A 53 -43.65 -16.80 -10.39
CA LEU A 53 -43.33 -15.49 -10.95
C LEU A 53 -42.25 -15.55 -12.03
N TRP A 54 -41.30 -16.49 -11.92
CA TRP A 54 -40.23 -16.70 -12.88
C TRP A 54 -40.70 -17.23 -14.25
N LEU A 55 -41.92 -17.76 -14.37
CA LEU A 55 -42.44 -18.21 -15.65
C LEU A 55 -42.59 -17.10 -16.68
N SER A 56 -42.83 -15.89 -16.24
CA SER A 56 -42.88 -14.68 -17.12
C SER A 56 -41.58 -14.43 -17.85
N ASP A 57 -40.46 -14.86 -17.27
CA ASP A 57 -39.10 -14.69 -17.82
C ASP A 57 -38.63 -15.89 -18.63
N CYS A 58 -39.47 -16.94 -18.71
CA CYS A 58 -39.15 -18.18 -19.43
C CYS A 58 -38.99 -17.90 -20.94
N PRO A 59 -37.84 -18.17 -21.51
CA PRO A 59 -37.66 -18.06 -22.96
C PRO A 59 -38.54 -19.14 -23.64
N GLY A 60 -38.89 -18.91 -24.90
CA GLY A 60 -39.69 -19.84 -25.68
C GLY A 60 -39.10 -21.25 -25.64
N ILE A 61 -39.88 -22.26 -25.22
CA ILE A 61 -39.47 -23.66 -25.20
C ILE A 61 -39.59 -24.23 -26.62
N PRO A 62 -38.52 -24.83 -27.17
CA PRO A 62 -38.55 -25.40 -28.52
C PRO A 62 -39.55 -26.53 -28.68
N ASP A 63 -40.16 -26.64 -29.87
CA ASP A 63 -41.11 -27.69 -30.22
C ASP A 63 -40.46 -29.00 -30.73
N ASP A 64 -39.12 -28.97 -30.92
CA ASP A 64 -38.34 -30.10 -31.47
C ASP A 64 -37.88 -31.10 -30.40
N GLY A 65 -38.37 -30.96 -29.17
CA GLY A 65 -38.02 -31.84 -28.03
C GLY A 65 -36.68 -31.47 -27.37
N SER A 66 -36.02 -30.41 -27.82
CA SER A 66 -34.86 -29.88 -27.12
C SER A 66 -35.27 -29.08 -25.90
N THR A 67 -34.28 -28.86 -24.98
CA THR A 67 -34.48 -28.07 -23.77
C THR A 67 -33.84 -26.69 -23.90
N VAL A 68 -34.37 -25.72 -23.16
CA VAL A 68 -33.80 -24.41 -22.99
C VAL A 68 -33.30 -24.23 -21.56
N GLU A 69 -32.09 -23.73 -21.40
CA GLU A 69 -31.49 -23.38 -20.10
C GLU A 69 -31.49 -21.87 -19.90
N TRP A 70 -31.90 -21.44 -18.72
CA TRP A 70 -31.93 -20.03 -18.38
C TRP A 70 -31.79 -19.80 -16.89
N GLU A 71 -31.57 -18.55 -16.45
CA GLU A 71 -31.36 -18.21 -15.06
C GLU A 71 -32.44 -17.24 -14.59
N SER A 72 -32.85 -17.41 -13.33
CA SER A 72 -33.79 -16.50 -12.67
C SER A 72 -33.29 -16.16 -11.26
N ILE A 73 -33.69 -15.00 -10.78
CA ILE A 73 -33.38 -14.52 -9.43
C ILE A 73 -34.68 -14.38 -8.63
N ASP A 74 -34.70 -14.98 -7.46
CA ASP A 74 -35.73 -14.72 -6.46
C ASP A 74 -35.33 -13.47 -5.67
N THR A 75 -36.02 -12.36 -5.92
CA THR A 75 -35.70 -11.06 -5.32
C THR A 75 -35.98 -11.02 -3.83
N ASP A 76 -36.92 -11.80 -3.33
CA ASP A 76 -37.31 -11.82 -1.92
C ASP A 76 -36.29 -12.56 -1.07
N THR A 77 -35.84 -13.72 -1.56
CA THR A 77 -34.85 -14.56 -0.87
C THR A 77 -33.42 -14.29 -1.32
N ARG A 78 -33.22 -13.51 -2.39
CA ARG A 78 -31.94 -13.25 -3.06
C ARG A 78 -31.21 -14.52 -3.50
N LYS A 79 -31.98 -15.53 -3.90
CA LYS A 79 -31.46 -16.80 -4.42
C LYS A 79 -31.42 -16.80 -5.94
N TYR A 80 -30.39 -17.44 -6.49
CA TYR A 80 -30.20 -17.62 -7.91
C TYR A 80 -30.55 -19.03 -8.29
N TYR A 81 -31.33 -19.18 -9.36
CA TYR A 81 -31.77 -20.48 -9.86
C TYR A 81 -31.39 -20.62 -11.33
N LYS A 82 -30.86 -21.79 -11.68
CA LYS A 82 -30.76 -22.26 -13.07
C LYS A 82 -32.00 -23.11 -13.35
N ILE A 83 -32.72 -22.83 -14.44
CA ILE A 83 -33.93 -23.50 -14.82
C ILE A 83 -33.70 -24.16 -16.19
N ILE A 84 -34.07 -25.43 -16.29
CA ILE A 84 -34.03 -26.17 -17.55
C ILE A 84 -35.49 -26.49 -17.89
N SER A 85 -35.94 -26.01 -19.03
CA SER A 85 -37.32 -26.10 -19.47
C SER A 85 -37.41 -26.91 -20.78
N GLY A 86 -38.37 -27.81 -20.86
CA GLY A 86 -38.62 -28.64 -22.04
C GLY A 86 -40.08 -28.95 -22.23
N ARG A 87 -40.44 -29.57 -23.36
CA ARG A 87 -41.78 -30.05 -23.69
C ARG A 87 -41.78 -31.54 -23.87
N PHE A 88 -42.88 -32.17 -23.52
CA PHE A 88 -43.14 -33.59 -23.83
C PHE A 88 -44.62 -33.83 -24.03
N GLU A 89 -44.96 -34.89 -24.78
CA GLU A 89 -46.32 -35.33 -25.03
C GLU A 89 -46.62 -36.60 -24.27
N LYS A 90 -47.80 -36.67 -23.67
CA LYS A 90 -48.32 -37.89 -23.05
C LYS A 90 -49.83 -37.95 -23.23
N GLU A 91 -50.33 -39.09 -23.75
CA GLU A 91 -51.77 -39.33 -23.97
C GLU A 91 -52.45 -38.22 -24.81
N GLU A 92 -51.82 -37.83 -25.91
CA GLU A 92 -52.26 -36.76 -26.84
C GLU A 92 -52.36 -35.38 -26.19
N LYS A 93 -51.75 -35.16 -25.00
CA LYS A 93 -51.66 -33.88 -24.32
C LYS A 93 -50.21 -33.41 -24.22
N GLN A 94 -50.02 -32.13 -24.45
CA GLN A 94 -48.71 -31.46 -24.33
C GLN A 94 -48.50 -30.95 -22.92
N TYR A 95 -47.25 -31.09 -22.44
CA TYR A 95 -46.82 -30.68 -21.11
C TYR A 95 -45.49 -29.92 -21.20
N GLN A 96 -45.32 -28.98 -20.31
CA GLN A 96 -44.02 -28.30 -20.06
C GLN A 96 -43.43 -28.85 -18.76
N ILE A 97 -42.15 -29.20 -18.81
CA ILE A 97 -41.38 -29.62 -17.62
C ILE A 97 -40.34 -28.56 -17.32
N HIS A 98 -40.23 -28.18 -16.06
CA HIS A 98 -39.25 -27.24 -15.60
C HIS A 98 -38.48 -27.84 -14.42
N GLN A 99 -37.17 -27.96 -14.59
CA GLN A 99 -36.24 -28.33 -13.52
C GLN A 99 -35.55 -27.10 -12.99
N MET A 100 -35.63 -26.85 -11.68
CA MET A 100 -35.01 -25.69 -11.01
C MET A 100 -33.91 -26.17 -10.08
N VAL A 101 -32.71 -25.58 -10.23
CA VAL A 101 -31.54 -25.88 -9.40
C VAL A 101 -31.09 -24.57 -8.70
N ASP A 102 -30.94 -24.62 -7.38
CA ASP A 102 -30.38 -23.49 -6.61
C ASP A 102 -28.89 -23.39 -6.92
N ILE A 103 -28.49 -22.32 -7.58
CA ILE A 103 -27.09 -22.01 -7.94
C ILE A 103 -26.53 -20.83 -7.14
N THR A 104 -27.16 -20.44 -6.04
CA THR A 104 -26.80 -19.28 -5.24
C THR A 104 -25.35 -19.34 -4.76
N GLU A 105 -24.94 -20.49 -4.24
CA GLU A 105 -23.55 -20.73 -3.80
C GLU A 105 -22.57 -20.65 -4.97
N TYR A 106 -22.89 -21.26 -6.10
CA TYR A 106 -22.07 -21.21 -7.32
C TYR A 106 -21.91 -19.77 -7.84
N MET A 107 -23.01 -18.99 -7.87
CA MET A 107 -22.98 -17.58 -8.29
C MET A 107 -22.18 -16.72 -7.32
N GLY A 108 -22.29 -16.99 -6.02
CA GLY A 108 -21.45 -16.36 -4.99
C GLY A 108 -19.96 -16.63 -5.23
N LEU A 109 -19.60 -17.89 -5.38
CA LEU A 109 -18.23 -18.33 -5.65
C LEU A 109 -17.68 -17.73 -6.95
N ASN A 110 -18.46 -17.73 -8.02
CA ASN A 110 -18.05 -17.20 -9.32
C ASN A 110 -17.83 -15.68 -9.26
N ARG A 111 -18.68 -14.96 -8.52
CA ARG A 111 -18.50 -13.52 -8.26
C ARG A 111 -17.21 -13.25 -7.50
N ASP A 112 -16.90 -14.05 -6.49
CA ASP A 112 -15.70 -13.91 -5.69
C ASP A 112 -14.46 -14.22 -6.52
N ILE A 113 -14.47 -15.31 -7.30
CA ILE A 113 -13.39 -15.62 -8.25
C ILE A 113 -13.17 -14.45 -9.23
N THR A 114 -14.23 -13.86 -9.74
CA THR A 114 -14.14 -12.72 -10.67
C THR A 114 -13.49 -11.49 -9.99
N LYS A 115 -13.87 -11.20 -8.75
CA LYS A 115 -13.24 -10.15 -7.93
C LYS A 115 -11.76 -10.43 -7.71
N TYR A 116 -11.40 -11.67 -7.33
CA TYR A 116 -10.03 -12.09 -7.15
C TYR A 116 -9.20 -11.92 -8.43
N MET A 117 -9.72 -12.43 -9.54
CA MET A 117 -9.03 -12.33 -10.84
C MET A 117 -8.82 -10.88 -11.27
N ALA A 118 -9.81 -10.00 -11.06
CA ALA A 118 -9.70 -8.58 -11.35
C ALA A 118 -8.63 -7.91 -10.47
N PHE A 119 -8.60 -8.22 -9.19
CA PHE A 119 -7.58 -7.73 -8.25
C PHE A 119 -6.18 -8.20 -8.67
N PHE A 120 -5.99 -9.49 -8.90
CA PHE A 120 -4.69 -10.04 -9.31
C PHE A 120 -4.23 -9.52 -10.67
N LYS A 121 -5.14 -9.30 -11.62
CA LYS A 121 -4.80 -8.68 -12.92
C LYS A 121 -4.30 -7.24 -12.74
N LYS A 122 -4.95 -6.45 -11.88
CA LYS A 122 -4.49 -5.10 -11.53
C LYS A 122 -3.11 -5.16 -10.86
N LEU A 123 -2.92 -6.08 -9.89
CA LEU A 123 -1.67 -6.26 -9.17
C LEU A 123 -0.51 -6.66 -10.11
N ALA A 124 -0.75 -7.58 -11.05
CA ALA A 124 0.25 -8.01 -12.03
C ALA A 124 0.64 -6.88 -13.00
N GLY A 125 -0.33 -6.11 -13.50
CA GLY A 125 -0.06 -4.93 -14.32
C GLY A 125 0.76 -3.86 -13.58
N PHE A 126 0.53 -3.75 -12.30
CA PHE A 126 1.25 -2.86 -11.42
C PHE A 126 2.70 -3.30 -11.16
N GLN A 127 2.97 -4.59 -10.98
CA GLN A 127 4.36 -5.09 -10.84
C GLN A 127 5.25 -4.67 -12.00
N ALA A 128 4.73 -4.65 -13.22
CA ALA A 128 5.46 -4.17 -14.40
C ALA A 128 5.74 -2.66 -14.31
N ALA A 129 4.75 -1.86 -13.91
CA ALA A 129 4.88 -0.40 -13.80
C ALA A 129 5.82 0.03 -12.64
N VAL A 130 5.85 -0.72 -11.53
CA VAL A 130 6.74 -0.46 -10.38
C VAL A 130 8.19 -0.77 -10.71
N LEU A 131 8.46 -1.74 -11.60
CA LEU A 131 9.80 -2.02 -12.09
C LEU A 131 10.36 -0.88 -12.96
N GLU A 132 9.47 -0.18 -13.68
CA GLU A 132 9.84 0.95 -14.55
C GLU A 132 9.87 2.30 -13.82
N LYS A 133 8.99 2.50 -12.84
CA LYS A 133 8.90 3.73 -12.05
C LYS A 133 9.39 3.48 -10.62
N LEU A 134 10.40 4.18 -10.19
CA LEU A 134 10.93 4.19 -8.82
C LEU A 134 9.94 4.73 -7.76
N SER A 135 8.66 4.84 -8.08
CA SER A 135 7.62 5.33 -7.17
C SER A 135 7.27 4.30 -6.10
N SER A 136 6.95 4.77 -4.90
CA SER A 136 6.65 3.91 -3.76
C SER A 136 5.43 3.02 -4.06
N THR A 137 5.61 1.74 -3.83
CA THR A 137 4.65 0.64 -4.05
C THR A 137 3.29 0.88 -3.37
N TYR A 138 3.27 1.67 -2.29
CA TYR A 138 2.07 1.87 -1.46
C TYR A 138 1.00 2.71 -2.15
N TYR A 139 1.40 3.78 -2.87
CA TYR A 139 0.46 4.72 -3.50
C TYR A 139 -0.43 4.08 -4.55
N GLU A 140 -0.06 2.94 -5.10
CA GLU A 140 -0.90 2.22 -6.05
C GLU A 140 -1.65 1.06 -5.41
N LEU A 141 -1.09 0.46 -4.35
CA LEU A 141 -1.75 -0.62 -3.63
C LEU A 141 -2.96 -0.13 -2.82
N LEU A 142 -2.86 1.01 -2.12
CA LEU A 142 -3.93 1.49 -1.24
C LEU A 142 -5.26 1.74 -1.97
N PRO A 143 -5.31 2.35 -3.18
CA PRO A 143 -6.54 2.44 -3.98
C PRO A 143 -7.13 1.08 -4.33
N MET A 144 -6.26 0.11 -4.69
CA MET A 144 -6.72 -1.24 -5.02
C MET A 144 -7.36 -1.93 -3.83
N LEU A 145 -6.79 -1.76 -2.61
CA LEU A 145 -7.38 -2.26 -1.38
C LEU A 145 -8.71 -1.56 -1.07
N SER A 146 -8.78 -0.24 -1.27
CA SER A 146 -10.00 0.54 -1.09
C SER A 146 -11.13 0.05 -2.00
N ASP A 147 -10.83 -0.25 -3.28
CA ASP A 147 -11.80 -0.78 -4.23
C ASP A 147 -12.24 -2.20 -3.88
N TYR A 148 -11.29 -3.07 -3.55
CA TYR A 148 -11.57 -4.47 -3.26
C TYR A 148 -12.41 -4.65 -2.00
N PHE A 149 -12.03 -3.97 -0.91
CA PHE A 149 -12.72 -4.05 0.37
C PHE A 149 -13.89 -3.07 0.49
N VAL A 150 -14.21 -2.35 -0.57
CA VAL A 150 -15.32 -1.38 -0.62
C VAL A 150 -15.26 -0.41 0.56
N THR A 151 -14.09 0.17 0.81
CA THR A 151 -13.87 1.17 1.86
C THR A 151 -13.50 2.53 1.28
N ASN A 152 -13.77 3.61 2.02
CA ASN A 152 -13.37 4.94 1.59
C ASN A 152 -11.96 5.30 1.97
N LYS A 153 -11.38 4.67 3.00
CA LYS A 153 -10.07 5.03 3.52
C LYS A 153 -9.27 3.80 3.87
N VAL A 154 -8.00 3.86 3.48
CA VAL A 154 -6.99 2.86 3.80
C VAL A 154 -5.80 3.57 4.43
N TYR A 155 -5.32 3.07 5.55
CA TYR A 155 -4.18 3.58 6.26
C TYR A 155 -3.05 2.55 6.22
N PHE A 156 -1.91 2.93 5.69
CA PHE A 156 -0.68 2.16 5.79
C PHE A 156 0.24 2.81 6.82
N VAL A 157 0.58 2.06 7.83
CA VAL A 157 1.36 2.51 8.98
C VAL A 157 2.67 1.75 8.99
N ILE A 158 3.80 2.45 9.08
CA ILE A 158 5.13 1.83 9.11
C ILE A 158 6.05 2.53 10.11
N GLN A 159 6.78 1.74 10.90
CA GLN A 159 7.78 2.23 11.83
C GLN A 159 9.11 2.45 11.11
N ARG A 160 9.67 3.67 11.19
CA ARG A 160 10.97 4.05 10.62
C ARG A 160 11.74 4.93 11.59
N GLU A 161 12.98 4.57 11.89
CA GLU A 161 13.94 5.40 12.65
C GLU A 161 13.36 6.08 13.90
N GLY A 162 12.62 5.33 14.72
CA GLY A 162 11.99 5.86 15.93
C GLY A 162 10.74 6.71 15.70
N ASN A 163 10.23 6.77 14.48
CA ASN A 163 8.98 7.42 14.10
C ASN A 163 7.97 6.41 13.55
N LEU A 164 6.73 6.82 13.52
CA LEU A 164 5.64 6.15 12.84
C LEU A 164 5.22 7.00 11.63
N ASP A 165 5.41 6.48 10.43
CA ASP A 165 4.92 7.10 9.21
C ASP A 165 3.54 6.50 8.88
N ILE A 166 2.55 7.36 8.63
CA ILE A 166 1.18 7.00 8.30
C ILE A 166 0.86 7.55 6.91
N ILE A 167 0.62 6.65 5.96
CA ILE A 167 0.16 7.01 4.62
C ILE A 167 -1.33 6.73 4.57
N THR A 168 -2.14 7.76 4.38
CA THR A 168 -3.59 7.65 4.27
C THR A 168 -4.01 7.84 2.81
N TYR A 169 -4.78 6.89 2.29
CA TYR A 169 -5.49 7.05 1.04
C TYR A 169 -6.98 7.30 1.32
N ASN A 170 -7.52 8.36 0.75
CA ASN A 170 -8.94 8.67 0.78
C ASN A 170 -9.52 8.58 -0.63
N LYS A 171 -10.45 7.65 -0.86
CA LYS A 171 -11.12 7.42 -2.14
C LYS A 171 -11.95 8.62 -2.57
N VAL A 172 -12.54 9.34 -1.61
CA VAL A 172 -13.24 10.59 -1.88
C VAL A 172 -12.22 11.66 -2.23
N GLY A 173 -12.18 12.06 -3.49
CA GLY A 173 -11.21 13.02 -4.03
C GLY A 173 -9.89 12.40 -4.52
N ASN A 174 -9.68 11.10 -4.35
CA ASN A 174 -8.43 10.40 -4.74
C ASN A 174 -7.19 11.09 -4.17
N VAL A 175 -7.18 11.31 -2.86
CA VAL A 175 -6.17 12.12 -2.14
C VAL A 175 -5.33 11.24 -1.22
N TYR A 176 -4.03 11.56 -1.14
CA TYR A 176 -3.10 10.99 -0.17
C TYR A 176 -2.67 12.03 0.85
N SER A 177 -2.48 11.59 2.10
CA SER A 177 -1.72 12.33 3.10
C SER A 177 -0.61 11.47 3.66
N ASN A 178 0.48 12.11 4.08
CA ASN A 178 1.64 11.48 4.72
C ASN A 178 1.89 12.22 6.03
N ASP A 179 1.76 11.51 7.13
CA ASP A 179 1.95 12.05 8.46
C ASP A 179 3.07 11.29 9.17
N ARG A 180 3.87 11.99 9.96
CA ARG A 180 4.97 11.41 10.75
C ARG A 180 4.79 11.75 12.21
N ILE A 181 4.76 10.73 13.04
CA ILE A 181 4.57 10.84 14.49
C ILE A 181 5.78 10.24 15.20
N SER A 182 6.29 10.92 16.23
CA SER A 182 7.36 10.38 17.08
C SER A 182 6.85 9.18 17.87
N MET A 183 7.62 8.10 17.87
CA MET A 183 7.26 6.86 18.56
C MET A 183 7.34 7.04 20.09
N ASN A 184 6.28 6.60 20.75
CA ASN A 184 6.24 6.31 22.18
C ASN A 184 5.53 4.97 22.38
N ALA A 185 5.47 4.45 23.61
CA ALA A 185 4.88 3.15 23.90
C ALA A 185 3.42 3.05 23.40
N ARG A 186 2.62 4.11 23.62
CA ARG A 186 1.20 4.15 23.26
C ARG A 186 0.99 4.29 21.76
N VAL A 187 1.81 5.07 21.06
CA VAL A 187 1.81 5.16 19.58
C VAL A 187 2.20 3.82 18.97
N GLY A 188 3.13 3.08 19.59
CA GLY A 188 3.55 1.75 19.14
C GLY A 188 2.47 0.68 19.24
N GLU A 189 1.46 0.85 20.08
CA GLU A 189 0.33 -0.09 20.24
C GLU A 189 -0.46 -0.27 18.94
N ILE A 190 -0.47 0.72 18.04
CA ILE A 190 -1.12 0.60 16.72
C ILE A 190 -0.55 -0.57 15.89
N LEU A 191 0.70 -0.97 16.16
CA LEU A 191 1.34 -2.11 15.49
C LEU A 191 1.15 -3.42 16.26
N GLY A 192 0.30 -3.42 17.31
CA GLY A 192 -0.02 -4.58 18.12
C GLY A 192 -0.85 -5.67 17.43
N ASP A 193 -1.34 -6.64 18.21
CA ASP A 193 -2.11 -7.78 17.70
C ASP A 193 -3.62 -7.48 17.70
N HIS A 194 -4.09 -6.79 16.65
CA HIS A 194 -5.49 -6.42 16.45
C HIS A 194 -6.09 -6.98 15.15
N ILE A 195 -5.47 -8.04 14.58
CA ILE A 195 -5.97 -8.65 13.33
C ILE A 195 -7.39 -9.16 13.57
N ASP A 196 -8.30 -8.83 12.66
CA ASP A 196 -9.72 -9.15 12.69
C ASP A 196 -10.55 -8.48 13.81
N GLU A 197 -9.93 -7.64 14.64
CA GLU A 197 -10.65 -6.81 15.60
C GLU A 197 -11.19 -5.54 14.95
N THR A 198 -12.40 -5.15 15.35
CA THR A 198 -12.98 -3.85 15.00
C THR A 198 -12.64 -2.85 16.10
N LEU A 199 -11.85 -1.86 15.75
CA LEU A 199 -11.38 -0.82 16.66
C LEU A 199 -12.17 0.48 16.47
N SER A 200 -12.47 1.15 17.57
CA SER A 200 -13.02 2.51 17.57
C SER A 200 -11.90 3.54 17.69
N LEU A 201 -12.19 4.79 17.32
CA LEU A 201 -11.17 5.86 17.30
C LEU A 201 -10.54 6.12 18.67
N ASP A 202 -11.30 5.98 19.76
CA ASP A 202 -10.86 6.18 21.14
C ASP A 202 -9.83 5.16 21.64
N GLN A 203 -9.71 4.01 20.98
CA GLN A 203 -8.72 2.98 21.30
C GLN A 203 -7.30 3.33 20.84
N PHE A 204 -7.16 4.34 19.96
CA PHE A 204 -5.86 4.79 19.48
C PHE A 204 -5.29 5.91 20.38
N ALA A 205 -3.96 6.10 20.32
CA ALA A 205 -3.28 7.23 20.94
C ALA A 205 -3.75 8.56 20.33
N GLU A 206 -3.72 9.68 21.10
CA GLU A 206 -4.26 10.97 20.65
C GLU A 206 -3.58 11.46 19.37
N GLU A 207 -2.27 11.27 19.26
CA GLU A 207 -1.49 11.65 18.08
C GLU A 207 -1.96 10.94 16.80
N ILE A 208 -2.39 9.68 16.93
CA ILE A 208 -2.95 8.89 15.82
C ILE A 208 -4.39 9.30 15.54
N ARG A 209 -5.18 9.54 16.58
CA ARG A 209 -6.56 10.04 16.44
C ARG A 209 -6.59 11.35 15.67
N GLU A 210 -5.65 12.25 15.93
CA GLU A 210 -5.54 13.52 15.22
C GLU A 210 -5.30 13.29 13.71
N VAL A 211 -4.37 12.40 13.34
CA VAL A 211 -4.13 12.06 11.92
C VAL A 211 -5.38 11.46 11.27
N PHE A 212 -6.08 10.55 11.97
CA PHE A 212 -7.30 9.95 11.44
C PHE A 212 -8.45 10.98 11.29
N ARG A 213 -8.56 11.95 12.21
CA ARG A 213 -9.52 13.07 12.11
C ARG A 213 -9.19 14.01 10.96
N LEU A 214 -7.92 14.36 10.77
CA LEU A 214 -7.46 15.14 9.60
C LEU A 214 -7.74 14.41 8.30
N GLY A 215 -7.59 13.08 8.28
CA GLY A 215 -8.05 12.22 7.19
C GLY A 215 -9.58 12.14 7.04
N GLY A 216 -10.37 12.84 7.89
CA GLY A 216 -11.83 12.91 7.86
C GLY A 216 -12.53 11.74 8.56
N SER A 217 -11.91 11.08 9.55
CA SER A 217 -12.57 10.16 10.46
C SER A 217 -13.17 10.91 11.65
N ASN A 218 -14.26 10.39 12.21
CA ASN A 218 -14.99 10.94 13.37
C ASN A 218 -15.09 9.88 14.47
N GLU A 219 -15.72 10.24 15.59
CA GLU A 219 -15.87 9.35 16.76
C GLU A 219 -16.65 8.06 16.46
N ASP A 220 -17.54 8.08 15.45
CA ASP A 220 -18.30 6.90 15.02
C ASP A 220 -17.53 6.01 14.06
N SER A 221 -16.35 6.45 13.58
CA SER A 221 -15.52 5.69 12.67
C SER A 221 -15.02 4.42 13.34
N ARG A 222 -15.09 3.32 12.59
CA ARG A 222 -14.56 2.00 12.99
C ARG A 222 -13.43 1.63 12.06
N PHE A 223 -12.46 0.93 12.61
CA PHE A 223 -11.24 0.54 11.89
C PHE A 223 -11.03 -0.95 12.04
N ARG A 224 -10.53 -1.57 10.99
CA ARG A 224 -10.13 -2.98 11.01
C ARG A 224 -8.69 -3.11 10.52
N MET A 225 -7.86 -3.80 11.28
CA MET A 225 -6.52 -4.16 10.82
C MET A 225 -6.65 -5.28 9.78
N LEU A 226 -6.25 -4.98 8.55
CA LEU A 226 -6.27 -5.94 7.44
C LEU A 226 -5.10 -6.92 7.53
N CYS A 227 -3.91 -6.39 7.73
CA CYS A 227 -2.69 -7.19 7.90
C CYS A 227 -1.60 -6.40 8.63
N LYS A 228 -0.62 -7.12 9.15
CA LYS A 228 0.60 -6.59 9.75
C LYS A 228 1.79 -7.46 9.43
N GLY A 229 2.99 -6.93 9.61
CA GLY A 229 4.23 -7.67 9.44
C GLY A 229 5.45 -6.90 9.95
N SER A 230 6.61 -7.50 9.74
CA SER A 230 7.89 -6.88 10.04
C SER A 230 8.92 -7.27 8.97
N VAL A 231 9.60 -6.27 8.41
CA VAL A 231 10.63 -6.46 7.39
C VAL A 231 11.87 -5.69 7.79
N SER A 232 12.99 -6.36 7.88
CA SER A 232 14.28 -5.73 8.25
C SER A 232 14.22 -4.87 9.50
N GLY A 233 13.44 -5.30 10.51
CA GLY A 233 13.25 -4.57 11.77
C GLY A 233 12.21 -3.45 11.73
N GLN A 234 11.65 -3.13 10.58
CA GLN A 234 10.55 -2.17 10.43
C GLN A 234 9.21 -2.91 10.56
N LYS A 235 8.40 -2.53 11.55
CA LYS A 235 7.03 -3.05 11.70
C LYS A 235 6.07 -2.23 10.85
N TYR A 236 5.04 -2.89 10.30
CA TYR A 236 3.98 -2.23 9.55
C TYR A 236 2.62 -2.83 9.84
N ALA A 237 1.56 -2.06 9.55
CA ALA A 237 0.17 -2.48 9.57
C ALA A 237 -0.65 -1.74 8.52
N VAL A 238 -1.74 -2.38 8.06
CA VAL A 238 -2.73 -1.77 7.17
C VAL A 238 -4.08 -1.78 7.86
N TYR A 239 -4.73 -0.62 7.90
CA TYR A 239 -6.08 -0.45 8.45
C TYR A 239 -7.06 -0.02 7.37
N LEU A 240 -8.27 -0.56 7.45
CA LEU A 240 -9.42 -0.13 6.68
C LEU A 240 -10.36 0.67 7.57
N SER A 241 -10.91 1.77 7.07
CA SER A 241 -12.05 2.43 7.70
C SER A 241 -13.34 1.72 7.29
N LEU A 242 -14.11 1.27 8.25
CA LEU A 242 -15.38 0.57 8.02
C LEU A 242 -16.54 1.57 7.89
N TRP A 243 -17.52 1.23 7.05
CA TRP A 243 -18.79 1.92 7.03
C TRP A 243 -19.62 1.60 8.29
N PRO A 244 -20.37 2.55 8.83
CA PRO A 244 -21.36 2.26 9.86
C PRO A 244 -22.34 1.17 9.35
N ASN A 245 -22.61 0.14 10.15
CA ASN A 245 -23.54 -0.96 9.84
C ASN A 245 -23.12 -1.92 8.71
N THR A 246 -21.86 -2.02 8.37
CA THR A 246 -21.36 -3.12 7.54
C THR A 246 -21.08 -4.33 8.43
N ASP A 247 -21.99 -5.32 8.43
CA ASP A 247 -21.67 -6.70 8.82
C ASP A 247 -20.71 -7.25 7.77
N GLN A 248 -19.44 -7.01 7.95
CA GLN A 248 -18.44 -7.68 7.13
C GLN A 248 -18.25 -9.08 7.73
N GLU A 249 -18.80 -10.08 7.03
CA GLU A 249 -18.41 -11.47 7.25
C GLU A 249 -16.89 -11.56 7.38
N SER A 250 -16.43 -12.35 8.34
CA SER A 250 -15.00 -12.55 8.60
C SER A 250 -14.30 -12.86 7.28
N MET A 251 -13.38 -12.01 6.85
CA MET A 251 -12.57 -12.23 5.65
C MET A 251 -11.65 -13.43 5.88
N LYS A 252 -12.16 -14.62 5.61
CA LYS A 252 -11.38 -15.89 5.62
C LYS A 252 -10.47 -16.01 4.39
N GLU A 253 -10.03 -14.88 3.85
CA GLU A 253 -9.22 -14.84 2.63
C GLU A 253 -7.73 -14.93 2.94
N SER A 254 -7.30 -15.95 3.67
CA SER A 254 -5.91 -16.14 4.09
C SER A 254 -4.91 -16.06 2.91
N THR A 255 -5.29 -16.54 1.75
CA THR A 255 -4.45 -16.49 0.54
C THR A 255 -4.28 -15.06 0.02
N LEU A 256 -5.36 -14.29 -0.08
CA LEU A 256 -5.31 -12.89 -0.53
C LEU A 256 -4.47 -12.03 0.43
N LEU A 257 -4.70 -12.16 1.74
CA LEU A 257 -3.94 -11.43 2.76
C LEU A 257 -2.45 -11.79 2.71
N SER A 258 -2.12 -13.06 2.44
CA SER A 258 -0.72 -13.49 2.27
C SER A 258 -0.08 -12.83 1.05
N VAL A 259 -0.80 -12.69 -0.06
CA VAL A 259 -0.31 -12.00 -1.27
C VAL A 259 -0.15 -10.50 -1.02
N ILE A 260 -1.10 -9.85 -0.36
CA ILE A 260 -1.00 -8.43 0.01
C ILE A 260 0.23 -8.19 0.90
N ARG A 261 0.42 -9.03 1.92
CA ARG A 261 1.59 -8.97 2.80
C ARG A 261 2.89 -9.11 2.02
N LEU A 262 3.01 -10.15 1.21
CA LEU A 262 4.20 -10.39 0.39
C LEU A 262 4.53 -9.17 -0.49
N TYR A 263 3.49 -8.55 -1.04
CA TYR A 263 3.64 -7.37 -1.89
C TYR A 263 4.15 -6.16 -1.11
N LEU A 264 3.57 -5.90 0.06
CA LEU A 264 4.02 -4.82 0.96
C LEU A 264 5.45 -5.06 1.44
N GLU A 265 5.76 -6.27 1.85
CA GLU A 265 7.08 -6.66 2.34
C GLU A 265 8.16 -6.49 1.26
N ASN A 266 7.87 -6.88 0.02
CA ASN A 266 8.76 -6.62 -1.12
C ASN A 266 8.95 -5.12 -1.37
N GLY A 267 7.90 -4.32 -1.25
CA GLY A 267 7.97 -2.86 -1.38
C GLY A 267 8.86 -2.22 -0.32
N ILE A 268 8.66 -2.58 0.94
CA ILE A 268 9.46 -2.10 2.08
C ILE A 268 10.93 -2.50 1.92
N MET A 269 11.18 -3.77 1.55
CA MET A 269 12.52 -4.28 1.34
C MET A 269 13.23 -3.52 0.20
N ARG A 270 12.53 -3.30 -0.90
CA ARG A 270 13.06 -2.55 -2.04
C ARG A 270 13.40 -1.11 -1.68
N GLU A 271 12.52 -0.41 -1.00
CA GLU A 271 12.80 0.96 -0.53
C GLU A 271 14.04 0.99 0.37
N LYS A 272 14.16 0.00 1.26
CA LYS A 272 15.33 -0.13 2.11
C LYS A 272 16.60 -0.38 1.30
N LEU A 273 16.57 -1.30 0.35
CA LEU A 273 17.72 -1.59 -0.51
C LEU A 273 18.16 -0.38 -1.33
N ILE A 274 17.22 0.41 -1.84
CA ILE A 274 17.50 1.66 -2.54
C ILE A 274 18.15 2.66 -1.57
N TYR A 275 17.54 2.86 -0.40
CA TYR A 275 18.09 3.75 0.62
C TYR A 275 19.51 3.34 1.01
N ASP A 276 19.74 2.05 1.33
CA ASP A 276 21.04 1.51 1.71
C ASP A 276 22.08 1.62 0.57
N SER A 277 21.65 1.53 -0.68
CA SER A 277 22.52 1.72 -1.85
C SER A 277 22.90 3.18 -2.11
N GLU A 278 22.08 4.12 -1.69
CA GLU A 278 22.25 5.55 -1.95
C GLU A 278 22.82 6.34 -0.77
N HIS A 279 22.73 5.81 0.46
CA HIS A 279 23.11 6.51 1.68
C HIS A 279 24.30 5.84 2.40
N ASP A 280 25.02 6.64 3.16
CA ASP A 280 26.04 6.16 4.09
C ASP A 280 25.40 5.66 5.39
N HIS A 281 25.69 4.43 5.77
CA HIS A 281 25.03 3.75 6.90
C HIS A 281 25.29 4.41 8.25
N LEU A 282 26.48 5.05 8.44
CA LEU A 282 26.79 5.69 9.70
C LEU A 282 26.12 7.06 9.82
N THR A 283 26.14 7.83 8.75
CA THR A 283 25.76 9.25 8.78
C THR A 283 24.37 9.51 8.22
N GLY A 284 23.81 8.62 7.41
CA GLY A 284 22.53 8.79 6.74
C GLY A 284 22.50 9.90 5.67
N LEU A 285 23.62 10.51 5.33
CA LEU A 285 23.77 11.36 4.14
C LEU A 285 23.87 10.46 2.89
N TYR A 286 23.70 11.05 1.71
CA TYR A 286 24.01 10.33 0.48
C TYR A 286 25.45 9.83 0.46
N ASN A 287 25.68 8.68 -0.13
CA ASN A 287 27.02 8.13 -0.31
C ASN A 287 27.67 8.62 -1.61
N LYS A 288 28.95 8.27 -1.80
CA LYS A 288 29.71 8.59 -3.00
C LYS A 288 29.09 8.01 -4.29
N GLY A 289 28.48 6.81 -4.21
CA GLY A 289 27.79 6.19 -5.35
C GLY A 289 26.63 7.05 -5.84
N LYS A 290 25.80 7.56 -4.93
CA LYS A 290 24.72 8.48 -5.26
C LYS A 290 25.22 9.79 -5.84
N TYR A 291 26.31 10.36 -5.29
CA TYR A 291 26.94 11.56 -5.88
C TYR A 291 27.32 11.34 -7.34
N LEU A 292 27.98 10.22 -7.66
CA LEU A 292 28.41 9.92 -9.03
C LEU A 292 27.22 9.77 -9.98
N SER A 293 26.14 9.13 -9.57
CA SER A 293 24.92 9.05 -10.39
C SER A 293 24.27 10.41 -10.62
N MET A 294 24.28 11.29 -9.63
CA MET A 294 23.70 12.64 -9.74
C MET A 294 24.52 13.61 -10.60
N ILE A 295 25.80 13.32 -10.87
CA ILE A 295 26.61 14.15 -11.76
C ILE A 295 25.95 14.22 -13.13
N GLU A 296 25.65 13.06 -13.75
CA GLU A 296 25.12 12.99 -15.11
C GLU A 296 23.65 13.44 -15.16
N ASP A 297 22.85 12.98 -14.21
CA ASP A 297 21.40 13.22 -14.19
C ASP A 297 21.01 14.63 -13.76
N THR A 298 21.81 15.25 -12.87
CA THR A 298 21.39 16.47 -12.18
C THR A 298 22.38 17.62 -12.33
N TYR A 299 23.69 17.39 -12.08
CA TYR A 299 24.63 18.48 -11.85
C TYR A 299 25.27 19.09 -13.09
N LEU A 300 25.19 18.45 -14.27
CA LEU A 300 25.76 19.00 -15.49
C LEU A 300 24.88 20.07 -16.18
N ASN A 301 23.59 20.13 -15.85
CA ASN A 301 22.60 20.93 -16.58
C ASN A 301 21.89 21.99 -15.71
N GLN A 302 22.58 22.51 -14.65
CA GLN A 302 22.00 23.55 -13.79
C GLN A 302 22.39 24.97 -14.26
N ASP A 303 21.53 25.96 -14.01
CA ASP A 303 21.85 27.35 -14.32
C ASP A 303 22.95 27.92 -13.42
N SER A 304 23.08 27.39 -12.22
CA SER A 304 24.16 27.65 -11.29
C SER A 304 24.35 26.51 -10.31
N ILE A 305 25.57 26.41 -9.77
CA ILE A 305 25.92 25.38 -8.79
C ILE A 305 26.89 25.93 -7.77
N ALA A 306 26.73 25.56 -6.51
CA ALA A 306 27.69 25.77 -5.46
C ALA A 306 28.14 24.44 -4.87
N ILE A 307 29.44 24.31 -4.67
CA ILE A 307 30.08 23.11 -4.12
C ILE A 307 30.75 23.52 -2.81
N PHE A 308 30.40 22.78 -1.75
CA PHE A 308 31.00 22.91 -0.43
C PHE A 308 31.75 21.62 -0.14
N ASN A 309 33.05 21.65 -0.06
CA ASN A 309 33.87 20.50 0.31
C ASN A 309 34.26 20.61 1.79
N PHE A 310 34.06 19.54 2.55
CA PHE A 310 34.26 19.53 3.99
C PHE A 310 35.21 18.40 4.39
N ASP A 311 36.05 18.66 5.39
CA ASP A 311 36.95 17.69 5.99
C ASP A 311 36.90 17.80 7.52
N VAL A 312 36.57 16.68 8.20
CA VAL A 312 36.46 16.63 9.66
C VAL A 312 37.83 16.49 10.28
N ASN A 313 38.26 17.52 11.00
CA ASN A 313 39.57 17.55 11.61
C ASN A 313 39.71 16.57 12.77
N ASN A 314 40.92 16.03 12.93
CA ASN A 314 41.31 15.21 14.09
C ASN A 314 40.54 13.91 14.30
N LEU A 315 39.87 13.34 13.27
CA LEU A 315 39.17 12.06 13.38
C LEU A 315 40.11 10.93 13.85
N LYS A 316 41.34 10.89 13.30
CA LYS A 316 42.33 9.89 13.72
C LYS A 316 42.71 10.00 15.18
N VAL A 317 43.00 11.24 15.66
CA VAL A 317 43.33 11.48 17.06
C VAL A 317 42.17 11.11 17.97
N MET A 318 40.94 11.39 17.57
CA MET A 318 39.73 10.97 18.31
C MET A 318 39.63 9.44 18.41
N ASN A 319 39.84 8.72 17.30
CA ASN A 319 39.83 7.28 17.28
C ASN A 319 40.94 6.67 18.13
N ASP A 320 42.17 7.19 18.00
CA ASP A 320 43.33 6.66 18.70
C ASP A 320 43.26 6.92 20.23
N THR A 321 42.59 8.03 20.64
CA THR A 321 42.52 8.44 22.07
C THR A 321 41.30 7.88 22.77
N TYR A 322 40.10 7.87 22.11
CA TYR A 322 38.81 7.59 22.73
C TYR A 322 38.07 6.40 22.07
N GLY A 323 38.70 5.75 21.08
CA GLY A 323 38.14 4.61 20.36
C GLY A 323 37.21 5.00 19.20
N HIS A 324 36.89 4.03 18.34
CA HIS A 324 36.11 4.22 17.12
C HIS A 324 34.71 4.77 17.37
N GLU A 325 34.09 4.42 18.50
CA GLU A 325 32.76 4.97 18.84
C GLU A 325 32.77 6.50 19.01
N ALA A 326 33.85 7.08 19.51
CA ALA A 326 34.00 8.52 19.62
C ALA A 326 34.20 9.17 18.26
N GLY A 327 34.96 8.54 17.37
CA GLY A 327 35.09 8.96 15.98
C GLY A 327 33.79 8.89 15.21
N ASP A 328 33.01 7.83 15.41
CA ASP A 328 31.66 7.69 14.81
C ASP A 328 30.72 8.82 15.26
N LYS A 329 30.70 9.15 16.56
CA LYS A 329 29.95 10.29 17.10
C LYS A 329 30.38 11.61 16.49
N LEU A 330 31.69 11.81 16.26
CA LEU A 330 32.23 12.99 15.61
C LEU A 330 31.72 13.10 14.17
N LEU A 331 31.75 12.01 13.40
CA LEU A 331 31.25 11.93 12.03
C LEU A 331 29.73 12.15 11.95
N ILE A 332 28.97 11.57 12.87
CA ILE A 332 27.52 11.77 12.97
C ILE A 332 27.21 13.24 13.27
N LYS A 333 27.97 13.89 14.15
CA LYS A 333 27.81 15.32 14.46
C LYS A 333 28.08 16.19 13.23
N ALA A 334 29.14 15.91 12.49
CA ALA A 334 29.45 16.58 11.22
C ALA A 334 28.31 16.42 10.20
N ALA A 335 27.85 15.20 9.99
CA ALA A 335 26.73 14.91 9.09
C ALA A 335 25.43 15.62 9.50
N ASN A 336 25.13 15.68 10.80
CA ASN A 336 23.94 16.36 11.31
C ASN A 336 23.98 17.86 11.03
N SER A 337 25.15 18.51 11.09
CA SER A 337 25.29 19.93 10.72
C SER A 337 24.96 20.18 9.25
N ILE A 338 25.42 19.30 8.36
CA ILE A 338 25.15 19.35 6.92
C ILE A 338 23.66 19.04 6.65
N ARG A 339 23.10 18.00 7.26
CA ARG A 339 21.70 17.59 7.05
C ARG A 339 20.72 18.72 7.38
N LYS A 340 21.00 19.56 8.36
CA LYS A 340 20.14 20.70 8.77
C LYS A 340 20.00 21.78 7.71
N VAL A 341 20.90 21.83 6.75
CA VAL A 341 20.86 22.81 5.66
C VAL A 341 20.50 22.19 4.30
N THR A 342 20.32 20.86 4.23
CA THR A 342 19.86 20.18 3.00
C THR A 342 18.40 20.50 2.66
N SER A 343 18.07 20.42 1.38
CA SER A 343 16.73 20.64 0.81
C SER A 343 16.61 19.97 -0.55
N ASN A 344 15.50 20.14 -1.25
CA ASN A 344 15.31 19.62 -2.62
C ASN A 344 16.34 20.16 -3.63
N ARG A 345 17.02 21.28 -3.33
CA ARG A 345 18.06 21.88 -4.15
C ARG A 345 19.45 21.78 -3.54
N VAL A 346 19.56 21.30 -2.31
CA VAL A 346 20.82 21.23 -1.55
C VAL A 346 21.02 19.80 -1.05
N HIS A 347 21.99 19.10 -1.62
CA HIS A 347 22.25 17.70 -1.36
C HIS A 347 23.54 17.53 -0.56
N GLY A 348 23.50 16.71 0.49
CA GLY A 348 24.67 16.42 1.34
C GLY A 348 25.14 14.98 1.17
N PHE A 349 26.47 14.79 1.07
CA PHE A 349 27.11 13.50 0.80
C PHE A 349 28.23 13.23 1.80
N ARG A 350 28.45 11.94 2.11
CA ARG A 350 29.73 11.48 2.67
C ARG A 350 30.52 10.81 1.56
N MET A 351 31.70 11.34 1.29
CA MET A 351 32.55 10.85 0.18
C MET A 351 33.46 9.68 0.60
N GLY A 352 33.76 9.60 1.89
CA GLY A 352 34.54 8.53 2.52
C GLY A 352 35.35 9.06 3.72
N GLY A 353 35.64 8.22 4.70
CA GLY A 353 36.42 8.63 5.86
C GLY A 353 35.85 9.84 6.58
N ASP A 354 36.61 10.95 6.58
CA ASP A 354 36.31 12.25 7.15
C ASP A 354 35.88 13.32 6.13
N GLU A 355 35.71 12.95 4.86
CA GLU A 355 35.36 13.82 3.75
C GLU A 355 33.83 13.85 3.50
N PHE A 356 33.28 15.07 3.46
CA PHE A 356 31.90 15.34 3.12
C PHE A 356 31.78 16.35 2.00
N LEU A 357 30.67 16.32 1.29
CA LEU A 357 30.35 17.20 0.18
C LEU A 357 28.93 17.72 0.33
N MET A 358 28.70 18.98 0.00
CA MET A 358 27.38 19.54 -0.20
C MET A 358 27.32 20.22 -1.55
N VAL A 359 26.26 19.93 -2.32
CA VAL A 359 26.03 20.50 -3.65
C VAL A 359 24.71 21.25 -3.63
N ALA A 360 24.72 22.53 -3.96
CA ALA A 360 23.53 23.38 -4.07
C ALA A 360 23.28 23.76 -5.52
N CYS A 361 22.10 23.47 -6.04
CA CYS A 361 21.69 23.70 -7.42
C CYS A 361 20.80 24.94 -7.54
N ASN A 362 20.97 25.71 -8.61
CA ASN A 362 20.16 26.89 -8.91
C ASN A 362 20.14 27.91 -7.74
N VAL A 363 21.31 28.21 -7.20
CA VAL A 363 21.51 29.15 -6.12
C VAL A 363 22.30 30.36 -6.62
N SER A 364 22.11 31.54 -6.00
CA SER A 364 22.93 32.72 -6.24
C SER A 364 24.20 32.71 -5.39
N THR A 365 25.10 33.62 -5.63
CA THR A 365 26.31 33.82 -4.78
C THR A 365 25.91 34.21 -3.35
N GLU A 366 24.87 35.03 -3.19
CA GLU A 366 24.35 35.48 -1.90
C GLU A 366 23.68 34.30 -1.15
N GLU A 367 22.91 33.47 -1.87
CA GLU A 367 22.31 32.22 -1.30
C GLU A 367 23.42 31.25 -0.88
N THR A 368 24.49 31.12 -1.68
CA THR A 368 25.66 30.30 -1.34
C THR A 368 26.30 30.73 -0.04
N GLN A 369 26.52 32.04 0.14
CA GLN A 369 27.05 32.60 1.38
C GLN A 369 26.11 32.38 2.57
N THR A 370 24.81 32.55 2.36
CA THR A 370 23.80 32.32 3.39
C THR A 370 23.75 30.83 3.81
N LEU A 371 23.93 29.90 2.87
CA LEU A 371 24.01 28.47 3.19
C LEU A 371 25.24 28.16 4.03
N LEU A 372 26.40 28.75 3.73
CA LEU A 372 27.60 28.58 4.53
C LEU A 372 27.38 29.07 5.97
N GLU A 373 26.86 30.30 6.13
CA GLU A 373 26.59 30.87 7.45
C GLU A 373 25.57 30.07 8.27
N ARG A 374 24.54 29.53 7.61
CA ARG A 374 23.57 28.64 8.25
C ARG A 374 24.21 27.35 8.72
N TRP A 375 25.06 26.73 7.89
CA TRP A 375 25.79 25.54 8.26
C TRP A 375 26.74 25.79 9.44
N GLU A 376 27.49 26.87 9.44
CA GLU A 376 28.38 27.26 10.55
C GLU A 376 27.59 27.40 11.86
N LYS A 377 26.44 28.09 11.84
CA LYS A 377 25.55 28.24 13.00
C LYS A 377 25.04 26.90 13.52
N GLU A 378 24.70 25.98 12.63
CA GLU A 378 24.24 24.63 13.04
C GLU A 378 25.40 23.81 13.63
N LEU A 379 26.61 23.90 13.08
CA LEU A 379 27.77 23.24 13.65
C LEU A 379 28.11 23.81 15.05
N ASP A 380 28.08 25.13 15.24
CA ASP A 380 28.27 25.76 16.54
C ASP A 380 27.20 25.33 17.56
N ARG A 381 25.95 25.25 17.13
CA ARG A 381 24.83 24.77 17.96
C ARG A 381 25.03 23.32 18.41
N LEU A 382 25.56 22.46 17.54
CA LEU A 382 25.85 21.07 17.86
C LEU A 382 27.10 20.91 18.73
N ASN A 383 28.01 21.85 18.74
CA ASN A 383 29.23 21.88 19.55
C ASN A 383 28.97 22.33 21.00
N THR A 384 27.86 21.92 21.60
CA THR A 384 27.57 22.18 23.00
C THR A 384 28.49 21.37 23.92
N PRO A 385 28.75 21.82 25.16
CA PRO A 385 29.64 21.12 26.09
C PRO A 385 29.11 19.78 26.61
N GLU A 386 27.84 19.48 26.38
CA GLU A 386 27.13 18.36 27.01
C GLU A 386 27.67 16.96 26.67
N ASP A 387 28.20 16.77 25.45
CA ASP A 387 28.74 15.47 25.00
C ASP A 387 30.28 15.40 24.98
N GLY A 388 30.98 16.49 25.31
CA GLY A 388 32.43 16.55 25.36
C GLY A 388 33.14 16.39 24.00
N ILE A 389 32.39 16.26 22.89
CA ILE A 389 32.96 16.09 21.55
C ILE A 389 32.86 17.41 20.78
N HIS A 390 34.00 18.09 20.61
CA HIS A 390 34.06 19.31 19.79
C HIS A 390 34.43 18.98 18.35
N CYS A 391 33.48 19.18 17.42
CA CYS A 391 33.65 18.93 16.01
C CYS A 391 34.20 20.16 15.29
N VAL A 392 35.37 20.04 14.71
CA VAL A 392 36.00 21.09 13.87
C VAL A 392 36.03 20.59 12.44
N ILE A 393 35.45 21.36 11.51
CA ILE A 393 35.35 20.98 10.10
C ILE A 393 36.01 22.08 9.27
N ALA A 394 36.94 21.70 8.39
CA ALA A 394 37.45 22.59 7.36
C ALA A 394 36.47 22.65 6.19
N VAL A 395 36.27 23.81 5.60
CA VAL A 395 35.34 23.98 4.49
C VAL A 395 35.96 24.83 3.37
N GLY A 396 35.74 24.42 2.12
CA GLY A 396 36.02 25.21 0.94
C GLY A 396 34.80 25.30 0.05
N VAL A 397 34.53 26.48 -0.50
CA VAL A 397 33.33 26.76 -1.29
C VAL A 397 33.71 27.28 -2.65
N ALA A 398 33.17 26.66 -3.71
CA ALA A 398 33.30 27.12 -5.10
C ALA A 398 31.91 27.32 -5.71
N TYR A 399 31.75 28.35 -6.53
CA TYR A 399 30.50 28.72 -7.18
C TYR A 399 30.71 28.85 -8.68
N GLY A 400 29.76 28.27 -9.46
CA GLY A 400 29.74 28.35 -10.92
C GLY A 400 28.37 28.77 -11.46
N LYS A 401 28.37 29.60 -12.49
CA LYS A 401 27.18 29.91 -13.30
C LYS A 401 27.13 28.99 -14.51
N LYS A 402 26.04 29.07 -15.29
CA LYS A 402 25.80 28.31 -16.50
C LYS A 402 27.07 28.10 -17.34
N GLU A 403 27.24 26.90 -17.88
CA GLU A 403 28.46 26.46 -18.59
C GLU A 403 29.72 26.30 -17.69
N TYR A 404 29.49 26.10 -16.37
CA TYR A 404 30.59 25.83 -15.44
C TYR A 404 31.27 24.46 -15.75
N ASN A 405 32.55 24.39 -15.40
CA ASN A 405 33.32 23.16 -15.42
C ASN A 405 33.25 22.51 -14.02
N LEU A 406 32.42 21.45 -13.85
CA LEU A 406 32.22 20.80 -12.55
C LEU A 406 33.53 20.26 -11.94
N PRO A 407 34.39 19.54 -12.68
CA PRO A 407 35.71 19.11 -12.18
C PRO A 407 36.59 20.27 -11.68
N GLU A 408 36.57 21.40 -12.35
CA GLU A 408 37.35 22.58 -11.97
C GLU A 408 36.82 23.25 -10.70
N LEU A 409 35.45 23.31 -10.57
CA LEU A 409 34.82 23.78 -9.34
C LEU A 409 35.14 22.89 -8.15
N MET A 410 35.10 21.55 -8.34
CA MET A 410 35.47 20.58 -7.32
C MET A 410 36.90 20.79 -6.85
N LYS A 411 37.86 20.96 -7.79
CA LYS A 411 39.26 21.23 -7.48
C LYS A 411 39.45 22.55 -6.73
N THR A 412 38.68 23.57 -7.10
CA THR A 412 38.72 24.88 -6.42
C THR A 412 38.22 24.80 -4.99
N ALA A 413 37.07 24.09 -4.77
CA ALA A 413 36.53 23.86 -3.45
C ALA A 413 37.51 23.08 -2.56
N ASP A 414 38.16 22.06 -3.11
CA ASP A 414 39.16 21.25 -2.40
C ASP A 414 40.38 22.09 -1.97
N GLN A 415 40.88 22.90 -2.86
CA GLN A 415 42.00 23.81 -2.53
C GLN A 415 41.65 24.80 -1.41
N LEU A 416 40.46 25.41 -1.47
CA LEU A 416 40.00 26.34 -0.43
C LEU A 416 39.76 25.63 0.91
N MET A 417 39.24 24.40 0.89
CA MET A 417 39.10 23.57 2.09
C MET A 417 40.46 23.27 2.72
N TYR A 418 41.46 22.93 1.92
CA TYR A 418 42.81 22.68 2.41
C TYR A 418 43.45 23.91 3.05
N GLU A 419 43.20 25.11 2.49
CA GLU A 419 43.64 26.38 3.07
C GLU A 419 42.93 26.66 4.40
N ASP A 420 41.64 26.38 4.50
CA ASP A 420 40.87 26.51 5.74
C ASP A 420 41.34 25.50 6.80
N LYS A 421 41.66 24.26 6.39
CA LYS A 421 42.21 23.22 7.26
C LYS A 421 43.53 23.69 7.89
N LYS A 422 44.39 24.34 7.12
CA LYS A 422 45.62 24.92 7.66
C LYS A 422 45.37 26.04 8.69
N ARG A 423 44.38 26.88 8.48
CA ARG A 423 44.04 27.99 9.40
C ARG A 423 43.44 27.45 10.73
N LYS A 424 42.65 26.40 10.68
CA LYS A 424 41.96 25.81 11.84
C LYS A 424 42.86 24.90 12.68
N LYS A 425 44.08 24.58 12.21
CA LYS A 425 45.04 23.77 12.96
C LYS A 425 45.68 24.52 14.11
N LYS A 426 45.87 23.81 15.22
CA LYS A 426 46.68 24.30 16.33
C LYS A 426 48.18 24.17 16.02
N PRO A 427 49.07 25.06 16.51
CA PRO A 427 50.51 24.92 16.34
C PRO A 427 50.99 23.58 16.90
N GLY A 428 51.64 22.75 16.05
CA GLY A 428 52.18 21.42 16.43
C GLY A 428 51.45 20.20 15.91
N GLU A 429 50.31 20.34 15.19
CA GLU A 429 49.60 19.22 14.56
C GLU A 429 50.10 18.98 13.13
N GLU A 430 50.47 17.75 12.74
CA GLU A 430 50.87 17.39 11.36
C GLU A 430 49.68 17.41 10.39
N ILE A 431 49.89 17.86 9.15
CA ILE A 431 48.94 17.77 8.06
C ILE A 431 49.08 16.39 7.42
N ARG A 432 48.06 15.57 7.52
CA ARG A 432 47.95 14.36 6.70
C ARG A 432 46.82 14.50 5.73
#